data_0e304f1f6a6fb7f1154041ccd50c0907
#
_entry.id   0e304f1f6a6fb7f1154041ccd50c0907
#
_cell.length_a   1.000
_cell.length_b   1.000
_cell.length_c   1.000
_cell.angle_alpha   90.00
_cell.angle_beta   90.00
_cell.angle_gamma   90.00
#
_symmetry.space_group_name_H-M   'P 1'
#
loop_
_entity.id
_entity.type
_entity.pdbx_description
1 polymer ?
#
loop_
_entity_poly.entity_id
_entity_poly.type
_entity_poly.pdbx_seq_one_letter_code
_entity_poly.pdbx_strand_id
1 'polypeptide(L)'
;MASAETQNKWRRKHRLVKSQLNVMAKKKTHDDLDEFVGTFGLRGKGEAVTFATFVTQALIQRAEFDAKAAGMLDDFTEAYHRDREIHSA
;
A
#
# COMPACT_ATOMS: atom_id res chain seq x y z
N MET A 1 1.56 24.34 -23.80
CA MET A 1 1.35 22.98 -23.35
C MET A 1 2.67 22.39 -22.82
N ALA A 2 2.63 21.76 -21.64
CA ALA A 2 3.84 21.16 -21.10
C ALA A 2 4.22 19.91 -21.91
N SER A 3 5.53 19.72 -22.14
CA SER A 3 6.02 18.54 -22.83
C SER A 3 5.88 17.30 -21.93
N ALA A 4 5.97 16.11 -22.53
CA ALA A 4 5.93 14.86 -21.78
C ALA A 4 7.05 14.79 -20.73
N GLU A 5 8.24 15.31 -21.07
CA GLU A 5 9.37 15.37 -20.14
C GLU A 5 9.07 16.25 -18.92
N THR A 6 8.46 17.42 -19.15
CA THR A 6 8.07 18.32 -18.08
C THR A 6 7.05 17.68 -17.16
N GLN A 7 6.05 16.99 -17.72
CA GLN A 7 5.05 16.28 -16.94
C GLN A 7 5.66 15.14 -16.13
N ASN A 8 6.62 14.42 -16.70
CA ASN A 8 7.29 13.33 -15.99
C ASN A 8 8.13 13.85 -14.83
N LYS A 9 8.85 14.95 -15.01
CA LYS A 9 9.59 15.60 -13.93
C LYS A 9 8.66 16.05 -12.80
N TRP A 10 7.55 16.67 -13.17
CA TRP A 10 6.55 17.12 -12.21
C TRP A 10 5.99 15.95 -11.38
N ARG A 11 5.63 14.85 -12.04
CA ARG A 11 5.13 13.65 -11.37
C ARG A 11 6.15 13.06 -10.40
N ARG A 12 7.42 12.96 -10.81
CA ARG A 12 8.49 12.46 -9.94
C ARG A 12 8.63 13.33 -8.69
N LYS A 13 8.64 14.64 -8.88
CA LYS A 13 8.77 15.58 -7.78
C LYS A 13 7.62 15.43 -6.78
N HIS A 14 6.40 15.34 -7.28
CA HIS A 14 5.21 15.20 -6.44
C HIS A 14 5.15 13.85 -5.73
N ARG A 15 5.68 12.80 -6.32
CA ARG A 15 5.73 11.49 -5.66
C ARG A 15 6.63 11.47 -4.44
N LEU A 16 7.65 12.32 -4.41
CA LEU A 16 8.59 12.38 -3.31
C LEU A 16 8.21 13.41 -2.25
N VAL A 17 7.30 14.31 -2.57
CA VAL A 17 6.82 15.32 -1.62
C VAL A 17 5.78 14.69 -0.70
N LYS A 18 5.97 14.88 0.60
CA LYS A 18 5.00 14.40 1.59
C LYS A 18 3.75 15.26 1.56
N SER A 19 2.61 14.61 1.55
CA SER A 19 1.33 15.27 1.74
C SER A 19 0.51 14.45 2.76
N GLN A 20 -0.47 15.10 3.37
CA GLN A 20 -1.27 14.45 4.39
C GLN A 20 -2.27 13.50 3.76
N LEU A 21 -2.33 12.27 4.29
CA LEU A 21 -3.35 11.29 3.93
C LEU A 21 -4.32 11.16 5.11
N ASN A 22 -5.55 11.60 4.90
CA ASN A 22 -6.60 11.53 5.92
C ASN A 22 -7.54 10.38 5.58
N VAL A 23 -7.48 9.30 6.36
CA VAL A 23 -8.30 8.12 6.16
C VAL A 23 -8.93 7.72 7.49
N MET A 24 -10.25 7.52 7.47
CA MET A 24 -10.93 6.90 8.61
C MET A 24 -10.86 5.40 8.46
N ALA A 25 -10.41 4.72 9.51
CA ALA A 25 -10.27 3.28 9.48
C ALA A 25 -10.78 2.68 10.77
N LYS A 26 -11.20 1.42 10.71
CA LYS A 26 -11.61 0.68 11.90
C LYS A 26 -10.44 0.54 12.87
N LYS A 27 -10.76 0.39 14.16
CA LYS A 27 -9.74 0.18 15.19
C LYS A 27 -8.80 -0.98 14.83
N LYS A 28 -9.33 -2.05 14.24
CA LYS A 28 -8.50 -3.20 13.82
C LYS A 28 -7.39 -2.77 12.87
N THR A 29 -7.67 -1.89 11.91
CA THR A 29 -6.66 -1.40 10.97
C THR A 29 -5.60 -0.58 11.70
N HIS A 30 -6.01 0.25 12.66
CA HIS A 30 -5.05 1.01 13.48
C HIS A 30 -4.16 0.07 14.28
N ASP A 31 -4.74 -0.94 14.89
CA ASP A 31 -3.99 -1.94 15.68
C ASP A 31 -3.02 -2.72 14.78
N ASP A 32 -3.44 -3.09 13.58
CA ASP A 32 -2.59 -3.78 12.61
C ASP A 32 -1.40 -2.90 12.18
N LEU A 33 -1.64 -1.62 11.95
CA LEU A 33 -0.55 -0.70 11.60
C LEU A 33 0.46 -0.58 12.75
N ASP A 34 -0.02 -0.51 13.99
CA ASP A 34 0.86 -0.47 15.17
C ASP A 34 1.67 -1.77 15.28
N GLU A 35 1.07 -2.90 14.98
CA GLU A 35 1.77 -4.19 14.94
C GLU A 35 2.87 -4.21 13.88
N PHE A 36 2.58 -3.66 12.69
CA PHE A 36 3.59 -3.56 11.62
C PHE A 36 4.78 -2.70 12.06
N VAL A 37 4.51 -1.61 12.77
CA VAL A 37 5.56 -0.76 13.32
C VAL A 37 6.53 -1.58 14.17
N GLY A 38 6.01 -2.38 15.08
CA GLY A 38 6.84 -3.24 15.95
C GLY A 38 7.54 -4.35 15.19
N THR A 39 6.81 -5.03 14.32
CA THR A 39 7.32 -6.21 13.60
C THR A 39 8.42 -5.85 12.61
N PHE A 40 8.29 -4.72 11.91
CA PHE A 40 9.19 -4.36 10.82
C PHE A 40 10.11 -3.19 11.15
N GLY A 41 10.12 -2.73 12.38
CA GLY A 41 11.02 -1.67 12.81
C GLY A 41 10.75 -0.31 12.16
N LEU A 42 9.46 0.05 12.07
CA LEU A 42 9.04 1.28 11.42
C LEU A 42 8.94 2.42 12.44
N ARG A 43 8.89 3.66 11.95
CA ARG A 43 8.90 4.84 12.80
C ARG A 43 7.55 5.19 13.40
N GLY A 44 6.46 4.73 12.77
CA GLY A 44 5.10 5.01 13.24
C GLY A 44 4.07 4.60 12.20
N LYS A 45 2.79 4.93 12.47
CA LYS A 45 1.68 4.56 11.59
C LYS A 45 1.84 5.11 10.17
N GLY A 46 2.35 6.33 10.02
CA GLY A 46 2.57 6.91 8.69
C GLY A 46 3.52 6.08 7.85
N GLU A 47 4.63 5.66 8.45
CA GLU A 47 5.56 4.77 7.76
C GLU A 47 4.98 3.39 7.55
N ALA A 48 4.13 2.90 8.47
CA ALA A 48 3.44 1.62 8.28
C ALA A 48 2.56 1.62 7.04
N VAL A 49 1.86 2.73 6.76
CA VAL A 49 1.08 2.89 5.53
C VAL A 49 1.98 2.85 4.31
N THR A 50 3.08 3.59 4.34
CA THR A 50 4.07 3.60 3.26
C THR A 50 4.65 2.22 3.02
N PHE A 51 5.00 1.52 4.09
CA PHE A 51 5.53 0.16 4.03
C PHE A 51 4.51 -0.80 3.41
N ALA A 52 3.26 -0.76 3.85
CA ALA A 52 2.21 -1.63 3.31
C ALA A 52 2.00 -1.39 1.81
N THR A 53 2.02 -0.13 1.40
CA THR A 53 1.92 0.24 -0.01
C THR A 53 3.12 -0.29 -0.81
N PHE A 54 4.32 -0.15 -0.26
CA PHE A 54 5.53 -0.69 -0.89
C PHE A 54 5.44 -2.19 -1.07
N VAL A 55 5.07 -2.92 -0.02
CA VAL A 55 4.97 -4.38 -0.07
C VAL A 55 3.91 -4.82 -1.09
N THR A 56 2.76 -4.14 -1.13
CA THR A 56 1.70 -4.46 -2.07
C THR A 56 2.16 -4.26 -3.50
N GLN A 57 2.83 -3.15 -3.80
CA GLN A 57 3.37 -2.90 -5.14
C GLN A 57 4.46 -3.90 -5.52
N ALA A 58 5.34 -4.24 -4.58
CA ALA A 58 6.37 -5.24 -4.82
C ALA A 58 5.75 -6.61 -5.14
N LEU A 59 4.68 -6.96 -4.44
CA LEU A 59 3.97 -8.22 -4.68
C LEU A 59 3.29 -8.23 -6.04
N ILE A 60 2.67 -7.12 -6.45
CA ILE A 60 2.06 -6.99 -7.78
C ILE A 60 3.12 -7.18 -8.87
N GLN A 61 4.28 -6.54 -8.72
CA GLN A 61 5.37 -6.69 -9.68
C GLN A 61 5.89 -8.12 -9.72
N ARG A 62 6.03 -8.73 -8.55
CA ARG A 62 6.49 -10.13 -8.46
C ARG A 62 5.51 -11.09 -9.14
N ALA A 63 4.22 -10.82 -9.03
CA ALA A 63 3.16 -11.65 -9.60
C ALA A 63 3.19 -11.69 -11.13
N GLU A 64 3.83 -10.71 -11.78
CA GLU A 64 3.94 -10.68 -13.24
C GLU A 64 4.77 -11.84 -13.80
N PHE A 65 5.72 -12.39 -13.01
CA PHE A 65 6.60 -13.45 -13.47
C PHE A 65 6.74 -14.62 -12.48
N ASP A 66 5.95 -14.64 -11.43
CA ASP A 66 5.99 -15.68 -10.41
C ASP A 66 4.55 -16.16 -10.14
N ALA A 67 4.26 -17.37 -10.60
CA ALA A 67 2.92 -17.94 -10.51
C ALA A 67 2.46 -18.11 -9.05
N LYS A 68 3.40 -18.42 -8.13
CA LYS A 68 3.05 -18.54 -6.71
C LYS A 68 2.63 -17.21 -6.11
N ALA A 69 3.36 -16.16 -6.43
CA ALA A 69 3.01 -14.82 -5.97
C ALA A 69 1.68 -14.37 -6.56
N ALA A 70 1.43 -14.63 -7.85
CA ALA A 70 0.17 -14.32 -8.50
C ALA A 70 -0.99 -15.05 -7.83
N GLY A 71 -0.82 -16.33 -7.53
CA GLY A 71 -1.85 -17.13 -6.86
C GLY A 71 -2.18 -16.62 -5.47
N MET A 72 -1.16 -16.29 -4.68
CA MET A 72 -1.36 -15.72 -3.34
C MET A 72 -2.08 -14.37 -3.40
N LEU A 73 -1.66 -13.51 -4.32
CA LEU A 73 -2.29 -12.19 -4.49
C LEU A 73 -3.78 -12.34 -4.85
N ASP A 74 -4.10 -13.24 -5.78
CA ASP A 74 -5.47 -13.50 -6.18
C ASP A 74 -6.30 -14.04 -5.02
N ASP A 75 -5.75 -14.99 -4.26
CA ASP A 75 -6.43 -15.60 -3.11
C ASP A 75 -6.75 -14.54 -2.04
N PHE A 76 -5.79 -13.70 -1.72
CA PHE A 76 -5.99 -12.65 -0.72
C PHE A 76 -6.95 -11.57 -1.21
N THR A 77 -6.91 -11.24 -2.50
CA THR A 77 -7.83 -10.27 -3.10
C THR A 77 -9.26 -10.79 -3.03
N GLU A 78 -9.47 -12.06 -3.36
CA GLU A 78 -10.80 -12.69 -3.26
C GLU A 78 -11.28 -12.74 -1.81
N ALA A 79 -10.41 -13.12 -0.89
CA ALA A 79 -10.75 -13.18 0.53
C ALA A 79 -11.15 -11.80 1.06
N TYR A 80 -10.42 -10.76 0.67
CA TYR A 80 -10.74 -9.39 1.07
C TYR A 80 -12.14 -8.99 0.59
N HIS A 81 -12.44 -9.22 -0.68
CA HIS A 81 -13.74 -8.83 -1.24
C HIS A 81 -14.90 -9.64 -0.67
N ARG A 82 -14.67 -10.92 -0.39
CA ARG A 82 -15.68 -11.79 0.25
C ARG A 82 -16.02 -11.26 1.65
N ASP A 83 -15.02 -10.83 2.41
CA ASP A 83 -15.17 -10.40 3.79
C ASP A 83 -15.04 -8.89 3.93
N ARG A 84 -15.42 -8.16 2.88
CA ARG A 84 -15.22 -6.70 2.80
C ARG A 84 -15.74 -5.94 4.01
N GLU A 85 -16.90 -6.31 4.53
CA GLU A 85 -17.50 -5.60 5.65
C GLU A 85 -16.70 -5.76 6.95
N ILE A 86 -15.94 -6.86 7.07
CA ILE A 86 -15.04 -7.07 8.20
C ILE A 86 -13.80 -6.19 8.07
N HIS A 87 -13.30 -6.00 6.84
CA HIS A 87 -12.03 -5.31 6.56
C HIS A 87 -12.18 -3.82 6.27
N SER A 88 -13.33 -3.37 5.78
CA SER A 88 -13.51 -1.99 5.37
C SER A 88 -13.61 -1.03 6.56
N ALA A 89 -13.23 0.20 6.32
CA ALA A 89 -13.25 1.28 7.30
C ALA A 89 -14.66 1.66 7.71
#